data_8817bc26e7108a48a79318e8f1f43ad0
#
_entry.id   8817bc26e7108a48a79318e8f1f43ad0
#
_cell.length_a   1.000
_cell.length_b   1.000
_cell.length_c   1.000
_cell.angle_alpha   90.00
_cell.angle_beta   90.00
_cell.angle_gamma   90.00
#
_symmetry.space_group_name_H-M   'P 1'
#
loop_
_entity.id
_entity.type
_entity.pdbx_description
1 polymer ?
#
loop_
_entity_poly.entity_id
_entity_poly.type
_entity_poly.pdbx_seq_one_letter_code
_entity_poly.pdbx_strand_id
1 'polypeptide(L)'
;MTHPIIGWERQTPIPDGYRFNDYLHVVQGELHFGGLNLAQLFLKDKNAIDGPAFPGIGKSLPSPLEIVYLPKIRQRIKAMQAVFEQARVELGYAGNFYYAYASKANAAEEVIRTTLGAGAHHEMSSVIDVTIAFLMLERGLLPPDRMVICNGFKPTGTDYANSILDLKRAHPRLIPVVEDLAELPALLSSGLSFEVGLRHKTYGPHTDAAEMDQYDSRFGLDNETLWKAASYVAAAPGLELKMYHGMVGSQLVDTDEFIKRLTPPIETFARLRQRYPTLSIFNFGGGMPAPMTLDFDFDYLAFARRLLHTCQQICDRYRVPVPDIMGEFGRYTTAEHGSHLFKVITVKENNSAYPWYIIDGSIMSSFPDTWALGEHFIVLPLTHLDKPFQRVQLGGITCDSDDVYPPKRSPSPLFLPVQTDDLYLGFFGIGAYQEMLGGVRGSKHCVLPEAHELIVDQDEAGRYLFELLPGQSVAEVLSNLGFNHKRQRTRTRS
;
A
#
# COMPACT_ATOMS: atom_id res chain seq x y z
N MET A 1 -7.42 -23.57 -7.94
CA MET A 1 -7.65 -23.74 -6.49
C MET A 1 -8.56 -22.61 -6.08
N THR A 2 -9.74 -22.90 -5.54
CA THR A 2 -10.65 -21.89 -5.04
C THR A 2 -10.05 -21.37 -3.75
N HIS A 3 -9.42 -20.18 -3.80
CA HIS A 3 -9.01 -19.49 -2.59
C HIS A 3 -10.28 -19.21 -1.78
N PRO A 4 -10.38 -19.67 -0.51
CA PRO A 4 -11.46 -19.22 0.34
C PRO A 4 -11.30 -17.70 0.48
N ILE A 5 -12.27 -16.94 0.00
CA ILE A 5 -12.25 -15.47 -0.02
C ILE A 5 -11.91 -14.90 1.35
N ILE A 6 -12.22 -15.65 2.40
CA ILE A 6 -12.21 -15.08 3.74
C ILE A 6 -11.72 -16.11 4.76
N GLY A 7 -11.32 -17.30 4.37
CA GLY A 7 -11.17 -18.42 5.31
C GLY A 7 -12.50 -18.82 5.95
N TRP A 8 -13.62 -18.43 5.33
CA TRP A 8 -14.93 -18.45 5.92
C TRP A 8 -15.93 -19.25 5.07
N GLU A 9 -15.97 -20.52 5.26
CA GLU A 9 -17.01 -21.40 4.72
C GLU A 9 -18.03 -21.81 5.79
N ARG A 10 -18.15 -21.08 6.90
CA ARG A 10 -18.94 -21.50 8.04
C ARG A 10 -20.36 -20.93 8.01
N GLN A 11 -21.33 -21.82 8.00
CA GLN A 11 -22.74 -21.54 8.28
C GLN A 11 -23.06 -21.45 9.79
N THR A 12 -22.06 -21.62 10.65
CA THR A 12 -22.22 -21.67 12.10
C THR A 12 -21.88 -20.34 12.75
N PRO A 13 -22.56 -19.96 13.83
CA PRO A 13 -22.22 -18.80 14.63
C PRO A 13 -20.76 -18.80 15.08
N ILE A 14 -20.20 -17.61 15.23
CA ILE A 14 -18.83 -17.43 15.70
C ILE A 14 -18.84 -17.31 17.21
N PRO A 15 -18.03 -18.10 17.91
CA PRO A 15 -17.96 -18.01 19.36
C PRO A 15 -17.33 -16.69 19.81
N ASP A 16 -17.76 -16.25 20.98
CA ASP A 16 -17.11 -15.14 21.67
C ASP A 16 -15.63 -15.43 21.92
N GLY A 17 -14.78 -14.40 21.81
CA GLY A 17 -13.34 -14.51 21.92
C GLY A 17 -12.64 -15.07 20.67
N TYR A 18 -13.37 -15.40 19.59
CA TYR A 18 -12.76 -15.86 18.35
C TYR A 18 -11.85 -14.78 17.74
N ARG A 19 -10.67 -15.17 17.29
CA ARG A 19 -9.70 -14.29 16.64
C ARG A 19 -9.53 -14.71 15.18
N PHE A 20 -9.81 -13.78 14.27
CA PHE A 20 -9.55 -13.98 12.84
C PHE A 20 -8.07 -13.81 12.51
N ASN A 21 -7.43 -12.84 13.16
CA ASN A 21 -6.00 -12.55 13.06
C ASN A 21 -5.55 -11.75 14.31
N ASP A 22 -4.41 -11.10 14.26
CA ASP A 22 -3.84 -10.36 15.39
C ASP A 22 -4.61 -9.10 15.79
N TYR A 23 -5.49 -8.59 14.94
CA TYR A 23 -6.24 -7.34 15.17
C TYR A 23 -7.77 -7.45 14.97
N LEU A 24 -8.29 -8.50 14.32
CA LEU A 24 -9.73 -8.75 14.16
C LEU A 24 -10.18 -9.87 15.08
N HIS A 25 -11.10 -9.58 16.00
CA HIS A 25 -11.63 -10.58 16.96
C HIS A 25 -13.06 -10.24 17.36
N VAL A 26 -13.74 -11.23 17.94
CA VAL A 26 -15.15 -11.16 18.34
C VAL A 26 -15.27 -11.00 19.84
N VAL A 27 -16.09 -10.04 20.26
CA VAL A 27 -16.49 -9.85 21.65
C VAL A 27 -18.02 -9.65 21.69
N GLN A 28 -18.72 -10.49 22.42
CA GLN A 28 -20.18 -10.43 22.58
C GLN A 28 -20.97 -10.38 21.25
N GLY A 29 -20.49 -11.11 20.24
CA GLY A 29 -21.13 -11.17 18.92
C GLY A 29 -20.84 -9.95 18.02
N GLU A 30 -19.97 -9.05 18.43
CA GLU A 30 -19.55 -7.85 17.68
C GLU A 30 -18.08 -7.91 17.28
N LEU A 31 -17.74 -7.35 16.12
CA LEU A 31 -16.37 -7.34 15.59
C LEU A 31 -15.57 -6.17 16.17
N HIS A 32 -14.40 -6.51 16.67
CA HIS A 32 -13.39 -5.54 17.13
C HIS A 32 -12.21 -5.46 16.18
N PHE A 33 -11.73 -4.26 15.95
CA PHE A 33 -10.50 -3.94 15.22
C PHE A 33 -9.46 -3.40 16.22
N GLY A 34 -8.45 -4.18 16.54
CA GLY A 34 -7.60 -3.90 17.70
C GLY A 34 -8.44 -3.90 18.98
N GLY A 35 -8.50 -2.78 19.68
CA GLY A 35 -9.42 -2.59 20.82
C GLY A 35 -10.68 -1.80 20.50
N LEU A 36 -10.89 -1.41 19.23
CA LEU A 36 -12.02 -0.61 18.80
C LEU A 36 -13.20 -1.51 18.44
N ASN A 37 -14.33 -1.36 19.11
CA ASN A 37 -15.58 -2.01 18.72
C ASN A 37 -16.20 -1.28 17.53
N LEU A 38 -16.20 -1.92 16.37
CA LEU A 38 -16.66 -1.30 15.13
C LEU A 38 -18.18 -1.13 15.06
N ALA A 39 -18.96 -2.03 15.68
CA ALA A 39 -20.40 -1.93 15.69
C ALA A 39 -20.90 -0.69 16.47
N GLN A 40 -20.20 -0.36 17.56
CA GLN A 40 -20.57 0.79 18.40
C GLN A 40 -20.37 2.14 17.73
N LEU A 41 -19.63 2.22 16.62
CA LEU A 41 -19.54 3.45 15.84
C LEU A 41 -20.89 3.88 15.25
N PHE A 42 -21.79 2.92 14.99
CA PHE A 42 -23.08 3.14 14.33
C PHE A 42 -24.27 2.98 15.27
N LEU A 43 -24.18 2.08 16.24
CA LEU A 43 -25.29 1.73 17.13
C LEU A 43 -25.49 2.79 18.23
N LYS A 44 -26.73 3.18 18.44
CA LYS A 44 -27.10 4.18 19.46
C LYS A 44 -27.17 3.58 20.87
N ASP A 45 -26.15 2.90 21.33
CA ASP A 45 -26.14 2.55 22.75
C ASP A 45 -25.83 3.76 23.60
N LYS A 46 -26.70 4.05 24.57
CA LYS A 46 -26.62 5.23 25.45
C LYS A 46 -25.35 5.24 26.32
N ASN A 47 -24.61 4.14 26.38
CA ASN A 47 -23.43 3.95 27.20
C ASN A 47 -22.14 3.77 26.37
N ALA A 48 -22.19 3.85 25.05
CA ALA A 48 -21.16 3.24 24.21
C ALA A 48 -19.89 4.04 23.97
N ILE A 49 -19.85 5.33 24.14
CA ILE A 49 -18.60 6.08 24.00
C ILE A 49 -18.54 7.14 25.10
N ASP A 50 -17.85 6.85 26.20
CA ASP A 50 -17.27 7.83 27.09
C ASP A 50 -16.06 8.53 26.40
N GLY A 51 -16.29 8.96 25.16
CA GLY A 51 -15.33 9.69 24.36
C GLY A 51 -15.87 11.06 23.98
N PRO A 52 -15.04 12.00 23.54
CA PRO A 52 -15.50 13.27 23.05
C PRO A 52 -16.49 13.02 21.90
N ALA A 53 -17.69 13.60 22.00
CA ALA A 53 -18.64 13.58 20.90
C ALA A 53 -17.92 14.10 19.65
N PHE A 54 -18.01 13.36 18.54
CA PHE A 54 -17.39 13.80 17.29
C PHE A 54 -17.98 15.17 16.89
N PRO A 55 -17.17 16.23 16.79
CA PRO A 55 -17.67 17.56 16.55
C PRO A 55 -18.56 17.60 15.30
N GLY A 56 -19.83 17.94 15.45
CA GLY A 56 -20.77 18.11 14.36
C GLY A 56 -21.58 16.87 13.93
N ILE A 57 -21.33 15.66 14.46
CA ILE A 57 -21.98 14.42 13.96
C ILE A 57 -22.82 13.70 15.05
N GLY A 58 -22.77 14.11 16.28
CA GLY A 58 -23.55 13.45 17.35
C GLY A 58 -22.88 12.17 17.87
N LYS A 59 -23.67 11.26 18.50
CA LYS A 59 -23.16 10.07 19.19
C LYS A 59 -22.99 8.84 18.29
N SER A 60 -23.51 8.83 17.08
CA SER A 60 -23.33 7.75 16.09
C SER A 60 -22.77 8.32 14.79
N LEU A 61 -21.84 7.60 14.17
CA LEU A 61 -21.26 7.99 12.88
C LEU A 61 -22.19 7.57 11.73
N PRO A 62 -22.17 8.27 10.61
CA PRO A 62 -22.91 7.87 9.42
C PRO A 62 -22.24 6.66 8.75
N SER A 63 -23.04 5.88 8.03
CA SER A 63 -22.56 4.86 7.09
C SER A 63 -22.84 5.37 5.67
N PRO A 64 -21.98 5.12 4.68
CA PRO A 64 -20.70 4.41 4.77
C PRO A 64 -19.61 5.20 5.51
N LEU A 65 -18.64 4.46 6.08
CA LEU A 65 -17.56 5.03 6.88
C LEU A 65 -16.22 4.35 6.53
N GLU A 66 -15.20 5.13 6.26
CA GLU A 66 -13.84 4.65 6.14
C GLU A 66 -13.09 4.76 7.47
N ILE A 67 -12.28 3.74 7.81
CA ILE A 67 -11.43 3.72 8.99
C ILE A 67 -9.97 3.69 8.55
N VAL A 68 -9.19 4.64 9.05
CA VAL A 68 -7.74 4.71 8.90
C VAL A 68 -7.09 4.45 10.26
N TYR A 69 -6.59 3.23 10.47
CA TYR A 69 -6.04 2.79 11.76
C TYR A 69 -4.52 2.88 11.78
N LEU A 70 -3.98 4.04 12.14
CA LEU A 70 -2.55 4.37 12.09
C LEU A 70 -1.64 3.47 12.96
N PRO A 71 -2.08 2.93 14.12
CA PRO A 71 -1.24 2.01 14.89
C PRO A 71 -0.78 0.80 14.10
N LYS A 72 -1.58 0.31 13.13
CA LYS A 72 -1.21 -0.85 12.31
C LYS A 72 -0.02 -0.55 11.39
N ILE A 73 0.06 0.65 10.83
CA ILE A 73 1.20 1.10 10.02
C ILE A 73 2.50 1.02 10.85
N ARG A 74 2.47 1.60 12.06
CA ARG A 74 3.64 1.56 12.96
C ARG A 74 4.03 0.15 13.35
N GLN A 75 3.04 -0.70 13.63
CA GLN A 75 3.26 -2.11 13.94
C GLN A 75 3.96 -2.84 12.77
N ARG A 76 3.47 -2.65 11.53
CA ARG A 76 4.04 -3.30 10.34
C ARG A 76 5.49 -2.89 10.08
N ILE A 77 5.79 -1.60 10.19
CA ILE A 77 7.16 -1.10 10.01
C ILE A 77 8.10 -1.71 11.06
N LYS A 78 7.72 -1.62 12.34
CA LYS A 78 8.54 -2.16 13.45
C LYS A 78 8.71 -3.67 13.36
N ALA A 79 7.66 -4.40 12.99
CA ALA A 79 7.72 -5.86 12.85
C ALA A 79 8.74 -6.27 11.76
N MET A 80 8.72 -5.64 10.58
CA MET A 80 9.66 -5.96 9.52
C MET A 80 11.10 -5.57 9.87
N GLN A 81 11.28 -4.41 10.50
CA GLN A 81 12.59 -3.99 11.01
C GLN A 81 13.14 -5.01 12.03
N ALA A 82 12.31 -5.48 12.95
CA ALA A 82 12.69 -6.48 13.95
C ALA A 82 13.03 -7.84 13.30
N VAL A 83 12.27 -8.27 12.30
CA VAL A 83 12.52 -9.50 11.53
C VAL A 83 13.88 -9.47 10.86
N PHE A 84 14.21 -8.40 10.16
CA PHE A 84 15.52 -8.29 9.50
C PHE A 84 16.67 -8.13 10.50
N GLU A 85 16.46 -7.40 11.60
CA GLU A 85 17.47 -7.28 12.65
C GLU A 85 17.74 -8.64 13.31
N GLN A 86 16.70 -9.41 13.60
CA GLN A 86 16.87 -10.77 14.14
C GLN A 86 17.67 -11.65 13.18
N ALA A 87 17.29 -11.69 11.88
CA ALA A 87 18.00 -12.48 10.89
C ALA A 87 19.47 -12.02 10.73
N ARG A 88 19.71 -10.69 10.79
CA ARG A 88 21.04 -10.09 10.70
C ARG A 88 21.95 -10.55 11.85
N VAL A 89 21.43 -10.51 13.08
CA VAL A 89 22.16 -10.94 14.28
C VAL A 89 22.46 -12.44 14.23
N GLU A 90 21.47 -13.26 13.91
CA GLU A 90 21.61 -14.71 13.85
C GLU A 90 22.67 -15.18 12.82
N LEU A 91 22.76 -14.46 11.69
CA LEU A 91 23.69 -14.81 10.61
C LEU A 91 25.04 -14.08 10.71
N GLY A 92 25.22 -13.17 11.66
CA GLY A 92 26.39 -12.30 11.70
C GLY A 92 26.53 -11.44 10.43
N TYR A 93 25.41 -11.01 9.85
CA TYR A 93 25.40 -10.22 8.62
C TYR A 93 25.88 -8.79 8.89
N ALA A 94 26.92 -8.35 8.18
CA ALA A 94 27.57 -7.06 8.44
C ALA A 94 26.84 -5.83 7.88
N GLY A 95 25.95 -6.03 6.91
CA GLY A 95 25.18 -4.94 6.31
C GLY A 95 23.97 -4.54 7.17
N ASN A 96 23.42 -3.35 6.91
CA ASN A 96 22.21 -2.83 7.56
C ASN A 96 20.94 -3.21 6.79
N PHE A 97 19.78 -3.03 7.43
CA PHE A 97 18.49 -3.08 6.77
C PHE A 97 17.82 -1.69 6.76
N TYR A 98 17.36 -1.27 5.59
CA TYR A 98 16.64 -0.01 5.38
C TYR A 98 15.21 -0.29 4.93
N TYR A 99 14.25 0.16 5.71
CA TYR A 99 12.84 0.09 5.40
C TYR A 99 12.42 1.38 4.67
N ALA A 100 12.04 1.31 3.39
CA ALA A 100 11.47 2.43 2.66
C ALA A 100 9.96 2.23 2.50
N TYR A 101 9.20 3.29 2.71
CA TYR A 101 7.76 3.30 2.44
C TYR A 101 7.50 3.81 1.01
N ALA A 102 6.75 3.04 0.22
CA ALA A 102 6.38 3.40 -1.14
C ALA A 102 5.06 4.18 -1.13
N SER A 103 5.15 5.52 -1.26
CA SER A 103 4.03 6.47 -1.11
C SER A 103 2.88 6.24 -2.09
N LYS A 104 3.15 5.66 -3.27
CA LYS A 104 2.13 5.32 -4.26
C LYS A 104 1.03 4.37 -3.74
N ALA A 105 1.31 3.63 -2.66
CA ALA A 105 0.32 2.74 -2.05
C ALA A 105 -0.77 3.50 -1.30
N ASN A 106 -0.39 4.56 -0.58
CA ASN A 106 -1.27 5.54 0.04
C ASN A 106 -0.47 6.80 0.38
N ALA A 107 -0.82 7.92 -0.23
CA ALA A 107 -0.12 9.20 -0.09
C ALA A 107 -0.83 10.20 0.83
N ALA A 108 -1.83 9.74 1.60
CA ALA A 108 -2.53 10.58 2.57
C ALA A 108 -1.57 11.15 3.64
N GLU A 109 -1.83 12.35 4.12
CA GLU A 109 -0.91 13.07 5.02
C GLU A 109 -0.63 12.29 6.30
N GLU A 110 -1.65 11.76 6.95
CA GLU A 110 -1.56 10.98 8.18
C GLU A 110 -0.77 9.69 7.98
N VAL A 111 -0.85 9.08 6.80
CA VAL A 111 -0.07 7.89 6.42
C VAL A 111 1.40 8.23 6.26
N ILE A 112 1.72 9.28 5.47
CA ILE A 112 3.11 9.72 5.25
C ILE A 112 3.75 10.14 6.58
N ARG A 113 3.04 10.95 7.38
CA ARG A 113 3.51 11.38 8.72
C ARG A 113 3.79 10.18 9.63
N THR A 114 2.89 9.20 9.63
CA THR A 114 3.02 8.01 10.47
C THR A 114 4.18 7.13 10.04
N THR A 115 4.39 6.93 8.74
CA THR A 115 5.51 6.13 8.24
C THR A 115 6.86 6.76 8.52
N LEU A 116 7.00 8.07 8.30
CA LEU A 116 8.21 8.83 8.64
C LEU A 116 8.49 8.80 10.15
N GLY A 117 7.46 9.03 10.97
CA GLY A 117 7.55 8.96 12.44
C GLY A 117 7.91 7.57 12.98
N ALA A 118 7.51 6.51 12.27
CA ALA A 118 7.90 5.13 12.60
C ALA A 118 9.33 4.76 12.17
N GLY A 119 10.04 5.66 11.50
CA GLY A 119 11.44 5.47 11.10
C GLY A 119 11.64 4.94 9.68
N ALA A 120 10.60 4.90 8.86
CA ALA A 120 10.75 4.53 7.45
C ALA A 120 11.50 5.60 6.65
N HIS A 121 12.26 5.17 5.65
CA HIS A 121 12.70 6.02 4.55
C HIS A 121 11.53 6.27 3.60
N HIS A 122 11.63 7.25 2.71
CA HIS A 122 10.53 7.66 1.84
C HIS A 122 10.84 7.33 0.38
N GLU A 123 10.02 6.50 -0.25
CA GLU A 123 10.09 6.25 -1.69
C GLU A 123 8.97 7.02 -2.40
N MET A 124 9.31 7.67 -3.49
CA MET A 124 8.42 8.52 -4.28
C MET A 124 8.65 8.36 -5.78
N SER A 125 7.63 8.72 -6.58
CA SER A 125 7.66 8.48 -8.03
C SER A 125 7.02 9.56 -8.90
N SER A 126 6.65 10.71 -8.32
CA SER A 126 5.96 11.79 -9.04
C SER A 126 6.37 13.19 -8.57
N VAL A 127 6.02 14.23 -9.35
CA VAL A 127 6.22 15.62 -8.97
C VAL A 127 5.45 16.02 -7.72
N ILE A 128 4.26 15.44 -7.53
CA ILE A 128 3.43 15.72 -6.34
C ILE A 128 4.05 15.09 -5.10
N ASP A 129 4.62 13.88 -5.20
CA ASP A 129 5.37 13.28 -4.09
C ASP A 129 6.54 14.16 -3.64
N VAL A 130 7.23 14.83 -4.56
CA VAL A 130 8.28 15.81 -4.20
C VAL A 130 7.70 16.97 -3.42
N THR A 131 6.54 17.48 -3.81
CA THR A 131 5.84 18.54 -3.08
C THR A 131 5.43 18.05 -1.67
N ILE A 132 4.95 16.83 -1.54
CA ILE A 132 4.66 16.21 -0.23
C ILE A 132 5.95 16.15 0.61
N ALA A 133 7.07 15.71 0.04
CA ALA A 133 8.35 15.66 0.76
C ALA A 133 8.81 17.06 1.23
N PHE A 134 8.60 18.11 0.44
CA PHE A 134 8.85 19.50 0.87
C PHE A 134 7.95 19.90 2.04
N LEU A 135 6.65 19.60 1.97
CA LEU A 135 5.72 19.88 3.07
C LEU A 135 6.13 19.16 4.36
N MET A 136 6.56 17.90 4.26
CA MET A 136 7.05 17.14 5.41
C MET A 136 8.36 17.73 5.96
N LEU A 137 9.25 18.21 5.08
CA LEU A 137 10.49 18.88 5.47
C LEU A 137 10.21 20.21 6.20
N GLU A 138 9.34 21.05 5.66
CA GLU A 138 8.92 22.34 6.25
C GLU A 138 8.29 22.18 7.62
N ARG A 139 7.56 21.09 7.83
CA ARG A 139 6.94 20.73 9.12
C ARG A 139 7.87 20.02 10.10
N GLY A 140 9.14 19.79 9.70
CA GLY A 140 10.12 19.06 10.52
C GLY A 140 9.83 17.57 10.66
N LEU A 141 9.00 17.00 9.81
CA LEU A 141 8.58 15.59 9.83
C LEU A 141 9.45 14.68 8.96
N LEU A 142 10.25 15.25 8.06
CA LEU A 142 11.25 14.53 7.28
C LEU A 142 12.64 14.81 7.84
N PRO A 143 13.19 13.95 8.72
CA PRO A 143 14.50 14.16 9.32
C PRO A 143 15.62 14.07 8.30
N PRO A 144 16.75 14.80 8.47
CA PRO A 144 17.85 14.87 7.49
C PRO A 144 18.58 13.54 7.29
N ASP A 145 18.43 12.59 8.22
CA ASP A 145 19.00 11.24 8.13
C ASP A 145 18.12 10.25 7.34
N ARG A 146 16.89 10.63 7.00
CA ARG A 146 16.01 9.79 6.19
C ARG A 146 16.41 9.87 4.72
N MET A 147 16.54 8.71 4.08
CA MET A 147 16.72 8.65 2.64
C MET A 147 15.39 8.92 1.94
N VAL A 148 15.47 9.71 0.86
CA VAL A 148 14.37 9.91 -0.09
C VAL A 148 14.78 9.24 -1.40
N ILE A 149 14.09 8.17 -1.77
CA ILE A 149 14.36 7.37 -2.96
C ILE A 149 13.42 7.83 -4.08
N CYS A 150 13.99 8.30 -5.19
CA CYS A 150 13.21 8.84 -6.30
C CYS A 150 13.16 7.82 -7.44
N ASN A 151 12.11 7.01 -7.45
CA ASN A 151 11.77 6.10 -8.55
C ASN A 151 10.98 6.83 -9.66
N GLY A 152 10.51 6.07 -10.66
CA GLY A 152 9.74 6.60 -11.78
C GLY A 152 10.57 7.34 -12.82
N PHE A 153 9.97 7.58 -13.99
CA PHE A 153 10.64 8.21 -15.11
C PHE A 153 10.81 9.73 -14.87
N LYS A 154 12.04 10.18 -14.94
CA LYS A 154 12.45 11.59 -14.72
C LYS A 154 13.42 12.08 -15.80
N PRO A 155 13.05 11.98 -17.09
CA PRO A 155 13.89 12.47 -18.19
C PRO A 155 14.23 13.94 -17.98
N THR A 156 15.39 14.31 -18.46
CA THR A 156 15.89 15.69 -18.40
C THR A 156 14.88 16.68 -18.98
N GLY A 157 14.59 17.75 -18.23
CA GLY A 157 13.66 18.80 -18.62
C GLY A 157 12.21 18.57 -18.20
N THR A 158 11.89 17.46 -17.56
CA THR A 158 10.55 17.24 -16.96
C THR A 158 10.45 17.96 -15.61
N ASP A 159 9.20 18.31 -15.21
CA ASP A 159 8.95 18.93 -13.91
C ASP A 159 9.42 18.03 -12.76
N TYR A 160 9.26 16.72 -12.88
CA TYR A 160 9.71 15.78 -11.86
C TYR A 160 11.23 15.81 -11.71
N ALA A 161 12.00 15.77 -12.82
CA ALA A 161 13.46 15.89 -12.77
C ALA A 161 13.90 17.21 -12.12
N ASN A 162 13.29 18.32 -12.50
CA ASN A 162 13.61 19.65 -11.94
C ASN A 162 13.29 19.72 -10.43
N SER A 163 12.13 19.23 -10.02
CA SER A 163 11.72 19.21 -8.60
C SER A 163 12.64 18.34 -7.73
N ILE A 164 13.18 17.23 -8.25
CA ILE A 164 14.20 16.43 -7.57
C ILE A 164 15.47 17.24 -7.31
N LEU A 165 15.92 18.06 -8.28
CA LEU A 165 17.08 18.92 -8.09
C LEU A 165 16.85 19.98 -7.01
N ASP A 166 15.62 20.52 -6.93
CA ASP A 166 15.26 21.50 -5.90
C ASP A 166 15.21 20.84 -4.52
N LEU A 167 14.58 19.66 -4.41
CA LEU A 167 14.55 18.92 -3.14
C LEU A 167 15.95 18.51 -2.68
N LYS A 168 16.84 18.14 -3.61
CA LYS A 168 18.23 17.80 -3.26
C LYS A 168 18.98 18.95 -2.58
N ARG A 169 18.70 20.21 -2.95
CA ARG A 169 19.29 21.38 -2.30
C ARG A 169 18.83 21.54 -0.84
N ALA A 170 17.60 21.10 -0.55
CA ALA A 170 17.01 21.17 0.78
C ALA A 170 17.24 19.91 1.63
N HIS A 171 17.34 18.73 0.98
CA HIS A 171 17.46 17.44 1.66
C HIS A 171 18.64 16.62 1.11
N PRO A 172 19.74 16.46 1.88
CA PRO A 172 20.99 15.89 1.36
C PRO A 172 20.91 14.40 1.01
N ARG A 173 20.09 13.62 1.71
CA ARG A 173 19.98 12.18 1.53
C ARG A 173 18.91 11.77 0.49
N LEU A 174 18.93 12.43 -0.66
CA LEU A 174 18.08 12.11 -1.79
C LEU A 174 18.87 11.27 -2.80
N ILE A 175 18.29 10.14 -3.20
CA ILE A 175 18.88 9.14 -4.11
C ILE A 175 17.95 9.00 -5.33
N PRO A 176 18.29 9.61 -6.49
CA PRO A 176 17.58 9.32 -7.72
C PRO A 176 17.93 7.92 -8.22
N VAL A 177 16.91 7.13 -8.54
CA VAL A 177 17.06 5.79 -9.10
C VAL A 177 16.82 5.86 -10.61
N VAL A 178 17.89 5.76 -11.38
CA VAL A 178 17.88 5.91 -12.84
C VAL A 178 17.30 4.65 -13.50
N GLU A 179 16.29 4.87 -14.35
CA GLU A 179 15.59 3.84 -15.13
C GLU A 179 15.86 3.97 -16.63
N ASP A 180 16.39 5.12 -17.08
CA ASP A 180 16.74 5.39 -18.47
C ASP A 180 17.94 6.34 -18.55
N LEU A 181 18.80 6.18 -19.57
CA LEU A 181 19.97 7.05 -19.78
C LEU A 181 19.59 8.53 -20.00
N ALA A 182 18.38 8.82 -20.48
CA ALA A 182 17.87 10.17 -20.67
C ALA A 182 17.69 10.94 -19.36
N GLU A 183 17.77 10.27 -18.22
CA GLU A 183 17.68 10.89 -16.88
C GLU A 183 19.03 11.45 -16.40
N LEU A 184 20.15 10.90 -16.89
CA LEU A 184 21.50 11.28 -16.44
C LEU A 184 21.89 12.72 -16.75
N PRO A 185 21.56 13.34 -17.93
CA PRO A 185 21.99 14.69 -18.22
C PRO A 185 21.51 15.74 -17.22
N ALA A 186 20.31 15.58 -16.62
CA ALA A 186 19.82 16.46 -15.57
C ALA A 186 20.71 16.43 -14.32
N LEU A 187 21.10 15.24 -13.89
CA LEU A 187 21.99 15.05 -12.73
C LEU A 187 23.39 15.62 -13.01
N LEU A 188 23.95 15.30 -14.19
CA LEU A 188 25.30 15.73 -14.61
C LEU A 188 25.42 17.25 -14.71
N SER A 189 24.40 17.93 -15.25
CA SER A 189 24.43 19.39 -15.48
C SER A 189 24.01 20.19 -14.25
N SER A 190 23.52 19.58 -13.21
CA SER A 190 22.97 20.26 -12.02
C SER A 190 24.01 20.97 -11.14
N GLY A 191 25.26 20.54 -11.20
CA GLY A 191 26.32 20.98 -10.28
C GLY A 191 26.16 20.47 -8.85
N LEU A 192 25.19 19.60 -8.59
CA LEU A 192 24.93 18.99 -7.28
C LEU A 192 25.64 17.63 -7.17
N SER A 193 25.94 17.21 -5.93
CA SER A 193 26.46 15.88 -5.67
C SER A 193 25.32 14.93 -5.31
N PHE A 194 25.31 13.75 -5.97
CA PHE A 194 24.28 12.73 -5.76
C PHE A 194 24.88 11.35 -5.46
N GLU A 195 24.33 10.68 -4.48
CA GLU A 195 24.29 9.21 -4.46
C GLU A 195 23.23 8.78 -5.49
N VAL A 196 23.56 7.86 -6.41
CA VAL A 196 22.69 7.44 -7.53
C VAL A 196 22.37 5.96 -7.40
N GLY A 197 21.09 5.61 -7.58
CA GLY A 197 20.64 4.24 -7.77
C GLY A 197 20.48 3.91 -9.26
N LEU A 198 20.64 2.65 -9.63
CA LEU A 198 20.31 2.14 -10.96
C LEU A 198 19.28 1.02 -10.85
N ARG A 199 18.15 1.17 -11.54
CA ARG A 199 17.13 0.11 -11.60
C ARG A 199 17.41 -0.82 -12.77
N HIS A 200 17.60 -2.10 -12.44
CA HIS A 200 17.82 -3.15 -13.41
C HIS A 200 16.49 -3.80 -13.84
N LYS A 201 16.34 -4.07 -15.12
CA LYS A 201 15.26 -4.90 -15.67
C LYS A 201 15.58 -6.37 -15.36
N THR A 202 14.96 -6.91 -14.30
CA THR A 202 15.34 -8.17 -13.68
C THR A 202 14.63 -9.39 -14.27
N TYR A 203 13.73 -9.21 -15.23
CA TYR A 203 12.89 -10.28 -15.76
C TYR A 203 13.56 -11.00 -16.93
N GLY A 204 13.56 -12.32 -16.89
CA GLY A 204 14.14 -13.19 -17.92
C GLY A 204 13.11 -13.91 -18.79
N PRO A 205 13.52 -14.55 -19.91
CA PRO A 205 12.63 -15.08 -20.94
C PRO A 205 11.89 -16.40 -20.60
N HIS A 206 11.85 -16.83 -19.34
CA HIS A 206 11.36 -18.17 -18.96
C HIS A 206 10.25 -18.15 -17.91
N THR A 207 9.36 -17.18 -17.99
CA THR A 207 8.29 -16.98 -17.02
C THR A 207 6.91 -17.15 -17.67
N ASP A 208 5.91 -17.58 -16.88
CA ASP A 208 4.53 -17.83 -17.31
C ASP A 208 3.85 -16.62 -17.95
N ALA A 209 2.72 -16.81 -18.65
CA ALA A 209 2.04 -15.77 -19.45
C ALA A 209 1.74 -14.47 -18.69
N ALA A 210 1.47 -14.54 -17.38
CA ALA A 210 1.32 -13.36 -16.52
C ALA A 210 2.66 -12.62 -16.26
N GLU A 211 3.79 -13.27 -16.51
CA GLU A 211 5.14 -12.75 -16.36
C GLU A 211 5.73 -12.28 -17.70
N MET A 212 5.12 -12.66 -18.86
CA MET A 212 5.47 -12.08 -20.16
C MET A 212 5.24 -10.57 -20.22
N ASP A 213 4.19 -10.07 -19.54
CA ASP A 213 3.97 -8.62 -19.37
C ASP A 213 5.14 -7.93 -18.64
N GLN A 214 5.83 -8.66 -17.78
CA GLN A 214 6.99 -8.13 -17.05
C GLN A 214 8.28 -8.19 -17.88
N TYR A 215 8.45 -9.18 -18.76
CA TYR A 215 9.58 -9.23 -19.69
C TYR A 215 9.55 -8.08 -20.70
N ASP A 216 8.36 -7.70 -21.17
CA ASP A 216 8.14 -6.51 -22.01
C ASP A 216 7.92 -5.24 -21.17
N SER A 217 8.30 -5.27 -19.90
CA SER A 217 8.17 -4.14 -18.99
C SER A 217 8.98 -2.94 -19.48
N ARG A 218 8.35 -1.76 -19.40
CA ARG A 218 9.00 -0.46 -19.63
C ARG A 218 10.00 -0.06 -18.55
N PHE A 219 10.05 -0.76 -17.42
CA PHE A 219 10.82 -0.39 -16.25
C PHE A 219 12.25 -0.93 -16.28
N GLY A 220 13.18 -0.06 -15.87
CA GLY A 220 14.56 -0.42 -15.61
C GLY A 220 15.44 -0.57 -16.86
N LEU A 221 16.72 -0.54 -16.64
CA LEU A 221 17.79 -0.69 -17.63
C LEU A 221 18.01 -2.17 -17.95
N ASP A 222 18.15 -2.55 -19.20
CA ASP A 222 18.66 -3.86 -19.57
C ASP A 222 20.13 -4.04 -19.16
N ASN A 223 20.67 -5.26 -19.30
CA ASN A 223 22.04 -5.54 -18.88
C ASN A 223 23.07 -4.62 -19.52
N GLU A 224 23.02 -4.37 -20.82
CA GLU A 224 24.01 -3.54 -21.52
C GLU A 224 23.91 -2.08 -21.03
N THR A 225 22.70 -1.55 -21.01
CA THR A 225 22.42 -0.18 -20.59
C THR A 225 22.72 0.04 -19.11
N LEU A 226 22.52 -0.97 -18.25
CA LEU A 226 22.90 -0.92 -16.83
C LEU A 226 24.41 -0.69 -16.65
N TRP A 227 25.24 -1.49 -17.34
CA TRP A 227 26.69 -1.34 -17.27
C TRP A 227 27.16 0.01 -17.85
N LYS A 228 26.52 0.46 -18.91
CA LYS A 228 26.78 1.77 -19.51
C LYS A 228 26.44 2.91 -18.56
N ALA A 229 25.25 2.87 -17.91
CA ALA A 229 24.84 3.83 -16.89
C ALA A 229 25.82 3.83 -15.70
N ALA A 230 26.20 2.66 -15.21
CA ALA A 230 27.16 2.53 -14.11
C ALA A 230 28.51 3.18 -14.45
N SER A 231 29.00 2.99 -15.68
CA SER A 231 30.24 3.62 -16.13
C SER A 231 30.13 5.14 -16.23
N TYR A 232 29.00 5.68 -16.70
CA TYR A 232 28.78 7.12 -16.77
C TYR A 232 28.69 7.76 -15.38
N VAL A 233 27.95 7.14 -14.46
CA VAL A 233 27.82 7.62 -13.07
C VAL A 233 29.20 7.60 -12.38
N ALA A 234 29.95 6.52 -12.52
CA ALA A 234 31.26 6.38 -11.86
C ALA A 234 32.35 7.31 -12.43
N ALA A 235 32.21 7.76 -13.69
CA ALA A 235 33.15 8.68 -14.32
C ALA A 235 32.79 10.16 -14.08
N ALA A 236 31.56 10.44 -13.64
CA ALA A 236 31.05 11.79 -13.52
C ALA A 236 31.45 12.45 -12.19
N PRO A 237 32.07 13.63 -12.20
CA PRO A 237 32.31 14.37 -10.97
C PRO A 237 30.99 14.69 -10.23
N GLY A 238 30.96 14.46 -8.94
CA GLY A 238 29.78 14.70 -8.10
C GLY A 238 28.72 13.61 -8.10
N LEU A 239 28.85 12.56 -8.91
CA LEU A 239 27.97 11.40 -8.84
C LEU A 239 28.68 10.21 -8.19
N GLU A 240 27.97 9.50 -7.32
CA GLU A 240 28.45 8.28 -6.69
C GLU A 240 27.43 7.14 -6.93
N LEU A 241 27.86 6.05 -7.55
CA LEU A 241 27.03 4.86 -7.71
C LEU A 241 26.84 4.20 -6.34
N LYS A 242 25.65 4.27 -5.77
CA LYS A 242 25.36 3.85 -4.40
C LYS A 242 24.45 2.65 -4.28
N MET A 243 23.43 2.58 -5.13
CA MET A 243 22.34 1.62 -5.01
C MET A 243 22.13 0.86 -6.32
N TYR A 244 21.92 -0.44 -6.19
CA TYR A 244 21.32 -1.28 -7.21
C TYR A 244 19.89 -1.59 -6.81
N HIS A 245 18.94 -1.39 -7.73
CA HIS A 245 17.53 -1.66 -7.51
C HIS A 245 17.04 -2.78 -8.45
N GLY A 246 16.58 -3.89 -7.87
CA GLY A 246 16.11 -5.08 -8.60
C GLY A 246 14.76 -5.58 -8.12
N MET A 247 13.68 -5.03 -8.68
CA MET A 247 12.29 -5.47 -8.39
C MET A 247 11.98 -6.77 -9.15
N VAL A 248 11.47 -7.81 -8.46
CA VAL A 248 11.30 -9.15 -9.04
C VAL A 248 9.85 -9.67 -9.02
N GLY A 249 8.89 -8.86 -8.64
CA GLY A 249 7.46 -9.21 -8.61
C GLY A 249 6.69 -8.56 -7.47
N SER A 250 5.41 -8.88 -7.36
CA SER A 250 4.51 -8.36 -6.31
C SER A 250 3.73 -9.52 -5.68
N GLN A 251 3.44 -9.43 -4.37
CA GLN A 251 2.69 -10.44 -3.62
C GLN A 251 3.27 -11.87 -3.79
N LEU A 252 4.60 -12.00 -3.68
CA LEU A 252 5.29 -13.28 -3.80
C LEU A 252 5.16 -14.07 -2.49
N VAL A 253 4.18 -14.94 -2.42
CA VAL A 253 3.83 -15.73 -1.22
C VAL A 253 4.67 -16.99 -1.04
N ASP A 254 5.46 -17.39 -2.03
CA ASP A 254 6.40 -18.52 -1.95
C ASP A 254 7.83 -17.99 -1.74
N THR A 255 8.40 -18.29 -0.58
CA THR A 255 9.76 -17.85 -0.22
C THR A 255 10.82 -18.44 -1.16
N ASP A 256 10.68 -19.69 -1.61
CA ASP A 256 11.65 -20.34 -2.48
C ASP A 256 11.67 -19.67 -3.85
N GLU A 257 10.51 -19.41 -4.42
CA GLU A 257 10.39 -18.70 -5.68
C GLU A 257 10.87 -17.25 -5.57
N PHE A 258 10.57 -16.56 -4.46
CA PHE A 258 11.04 -15.19 -4.25
C PHE A 258 12.58 -15.12 -4.22
N ILE A 259 13.24 -16.00 -3.45
CA ILE A 259 14.70 -16.04 -3.38
C ILE A 259 15.32 -16.46 -4.71
N LYS A 260 14.71 -17.42 -5.42
CA LYS A 260 15.14 -17.84 -6.75
C LYS A 260 15.13 -16.65 -7.73
N ARG A 261 14.09 -15.81 -7.71
CA ARG A 261 14.00 -14.60 -8.55
C ARG A 261 15.03 -13.53 -8.13
N LEU A 262 15.34 -13.40 -6.84
CA LEU A 262 16.32 -12.42 -6.34
C LEU A 262 17.78 -12.84 -6.61
N THR A 263 18.06 -14.13 -6.78
CA THR A 263 19.44 -14.65 -6.97
C THR A 263 20.19 -14.00 -8.12
N PRO A 264 19.66 -13.92 -9.38
CA PRO A 264 20.35 -13.24 -10.49
C PRO A 264 20.58 -11.73 -10.26
N PRO A 265 19.64 -10.94 -9.72
CA PRO A 265 19.88 -9.56 -9.27
C PRO A 265 21.04 -9.44 -8.27
N ILE A 266 21.12 -10.32 -7.25
CA ILE A 266 22.20 -10.30 -6.27
C ILE A 266 23.55 -10.60 -6.94
N GLU A 267 23.61 -11.52 -7.88
CA GLU A 267 24.84 -11.81 -8.66
C GLU A 267 25.27 -10.62 -9.52
N THR A 268 24.29 -9.92 -10.13
CA THR A 268 24.56 -8.71 -10.91
C THR A 268 25.08 -7.57 -10.01
N PHE A 269 24.48 -7.39 -8.84
CA PHE A 269 24.98 -6.47 -7.82
C PHE A 269 26.44 -6.79 -7.44
N ALA A 270 26.75 -8.05 -7.14
CA ALA A 270 28.10 -8.45 -6.72
C ALA A 270 29.14 -8.17 -7.83
N ARG A 271 28.81 -8.45 -9.10
CA ARG A 271 29.66 -8.12 -10.25
C ARG A 271 29.88 -6.62 -10.43
N LEU A 272 28.81 -5.82 -10.28
CA LEU A 272 28.92 -4.36 -10.34
C LEU A 272 29.79 -3.83 -9.19
N ARG A 273 29.62 -4.35 -7.97
CA ARG A 273 30.39 -3.94 -6.79
C ARG A 273 31.88 -4.25 -6.91
N GLN A 274 32.26 -5.34 -7.58
CA GLN A 274 33.70 -5.60 -7.88
C GLN A 274 34.33 -4.46 -8.66
N ARG A 275 33.59 -3.86 -9.60
CA ARG A 275 34.08 -2.80 -10.45
C ARG A 275 33.86 -1.41 -9.84
N TYR A 276 32.80 -1.23 -9.09
CA TYR A 276 32.36 0.04 -8.49
C TYR A 276 32.20 -0.12 -6.98
N PRO A 277 33.28 0.01 -6.19
CA PRO A 277 33.27 -0.28 -4.73
C PRO A 277 32.31 0.62 -3.91
N THR A 278 31.92 1.78 -4.43
CA THR A 278 30.95 2.69 -3.80
C THR A 278 29.53 2.13 -3.77
N LEU A 279 29.21 1.20 -4.70
CA LEU A 279 27.92 0.51 -4.74
C LEU A 279 27.73 -0.35 -3.48
N SER A 280 26.90 0.09 -2.54
CA SER A 280 26.80 -0.54 -1.21
C SER A 280 25.38 -0.96 -0.83
N ILE A 281 24.33 -0.50 -1.53
CA ILE A 281 22.94 -0.82 -1.22
C ILE A 281 22.37 -1.75 -2.30
N PHE A 282 21.84 -2.89 -1.86
CA PHE A 282 21.00 -3.76 -2.68
C PHE A 282 19.52 -3.51 -2.29
N ASN A 283 18.78 -2.81 -3.16
CA ASN A 283 17.37 -2.56 -3.02
C ASN A 283 16.59 -3.61 -3.81
N PHE A 284 15.89 -4.50 -3.12
CA PHE A 284 15.08 -5.53 -3.78
C PHE A 284 13.69 -5.03 -4.22
N GLY A 285 13.41 -3.74 -4.01
CA GLY A 285 12.13 -3.13 -4.33
C GLY A 285 11.02 -3.57 -3.38
N GLY A 286 9.82 -3.66 -3.91
CA GLY A 286 8.65 -4.18 -3.20
C GLY A 286 8.51 -5.70 -3.32
N GLY A 287 7.27 -6.15 -3.43
CA GLY A 287 6.95 -7.57 -3.65
C GLY A 287 6.65 -8.35 -2.39
N MET A 288 6.97 -7.81 -1.22
CA MET A 288 6.63 -8.43 0.06
C MET A 288 5.11 -8.63 0.17
N PRO A 289 4.65 -9.88 0.41
CA PRO A 289 3.23 -10.15 0.49
C PRO A 289 2.61 -9.52 1.74
N ALA A 290 1.37 -9.08 1.59
CA ALA A 290 0.52 -8.64 2.68
C ALA A 290 -0.68 -9.59 2.83
N PRO A 291 -1.26 -9.72 4.03
CA PRO A 291 -2.44 -10.56 4.23
C PRO A 291 -3.64 -10.03 3.44
N MET A 292 -4.08 -10.78 2.43
CA MET A 292 -5.28 -10.51 1.66
C MET A 292 -6.41 -11.48 2.01
N THR A 293 -6.11 -12.55 2.75
CA THR A 293 -7.06 -13.56 3.23
C THR A 293 -6.81 -13.87 4.70
N LEU A 294 -7.79 -14.48 5.38
CA LEU A 294 -7.66 -14.83 6.80
C LEU A 294 -6.76 -16.04 7.06
N ASP A 295 -6.50 -16.84 6.04
CA ASP A 295 -5.61 -18.01 6.07
C ASP A 295 -4.20 -17.70 5.57
N PHE A 296 -3.88 -16.40 5.40
CA PHE A 296 -2.56 -15.96 4.96
C PHE A 296 -1.49 -16.37 5.98
N ASP A 297 -0.49 -17.11 5.48
CA ASP A 297 0.66 -17.55 6.26
C ASP A 297 1.94 -17.34 5.45
N PHE A 298 2.74 -16.37 5.85
CA PHE A 298 4.05 -16.11 5.24
C PHE A 298 5.08 -15.86 6.34
N ASP A 299 6.12 -16.70 6.37
CA ASP A 299 7.22 -16.56 7.33
C ASP A 299 8.23 -15.50 6.87
N TYR A 300 8.01 -14.25 7.29
CA TYR A 300 8.89 -13.12 6.99
C TYR A 300 10.31 -13.32 7.54
N LEU A 301 10.47 -14.03 8.67
CA LEU A 301 11.78 -14.29 9.25
C LEU A 301 12.55 -15.33 8.44
N ALA A 302 11.89 -16.39 7.98
CA ALA A 302 12.50 -17.36 7.07
C ALA A 302 12.94 -16.69 5.75
N PHE A 303 12.10 -15.80 5.19
CA PHE A 303 12.46 -15.01 4.02
C PHE A 303 13.71 -14.15 4.28
N ALA A 304 13.73 -13.38 5.36
CA ALA A 304 14.87 -12.50 5.70
C ALA A 304 16.17 -13.30 5.89
N ARG A 305 16.11 -14.41 6.64
CA ARG A 305 17.27 -15.31 6.82
C ARG A 305 17.82 -15.82 5.47
N ARG A 306 16.94 -16.26 4.59
CA ARG A 306 17.34 -16.79 3.28
C ARG A 306 17.90 -15.72 2.37
N LEU A 307 17.31 -14.53 2.34
CA LEU A 307 17.80 -13.40 1.56
C LEU A 307 19.21 -13.02 2.01
N LEU A 308 19.42 -12.79 3.31
CA LEU A 308 20.71 -12.40 3.85
C LEU A 308 21.77 -13.48 3.64
N HIS A 309 21.43 -14.75 3.86
CA HIS A 309 22.33 -15.87 3.60
C HIS A 309 22.72 -15.99 2.11
N THR A 310 21.76 -15.82 1.20
CA THR A 310 22.04 -15.81 -0.25
C THR A 310 22.97 -14.66 -0.63
N CYS A 311 22.77 -13.48 -0.05
CA CYS A 311 23.67 -12.34 -0.24
C CYS A 311 25.10 -12.66 0.25
N GLN A 312 25.25 -13.26 1.43
CA GLN A 312 26.56 -13.68 1.95
C GLN A 312 27.25 -14.65 1.00
N GLN A 313 26.59 -15.74 0.62
CA GLN A 313 27.15 -16.75 -0.27
C GLN A 313 27.62 -16.20 -1.62
N ILE A 314 26.81 -15.32 -2.21
CA ILE A 314 27.13 -14.70 -3.50
C ILE A 314 28.27 -13.71 -3.33
N CYS A 315 28.21 -12.81 -2.35
CA CYS A 315 29.27 -11.83 -2.11
C CYS A 315 30.62 -12.48 -1.78
N ASP A 316 30.64 -13.56 -1.00
CA ASP A 316 31.86 -14.35 -0.72
C ASP A 316 32.43 -14.95 -2.00
N ARG A 317 31.59 -15.52 -2.88
CA ARG A 317 32.01 -16.06 -4.18
C ARG A 317 32.68 -15.01 -5.05
N TYR A 318 32.13 -13.79 -5.06
CA TYR A 318 32.67 -12.66 -5.83
C TYR A 318 33.76 -11.87 -5.07
N ARG A 319 34.04 -12.20 -3.81
CA ARG A 319 34.99 -11.50 -2.92
C ARG A 319 34.71 -10.02 -2.77
N VAL A 320 33.44 -9.68 -2.56
CA VAL A 320 32.97 -8.32 -2.27
C VAL A 320 32.30 -8.27 -0.91
N PRO A 321 32.30 -7.11 -0.23
CA PRO A 321 31.53 -6.95 1.00
C PRO A 321 30.03 -7.18 0.75
N VAL A 322 29.31 -7.71 1.75
CA VAL A 322 27.84 -7.81 1.70
C VAL A 322 27.19 -6.42 1.62
N PRO A 323 26.06 -6.27 0.92
CA PRO A 323 25.36 -4.98 0.84
C PRO A 323 24.61 -4.64 2.12
N ASP A 324 24.31 -3.36 2.30
CA ASP A 324 23.11 -2.96 3.02
C ASP A 324 21.89 -3.37 2.20
N ILE A 325 20.84 -3.89 2.85
CA ILE A 325 19.61 -4.34 2.21
C ILE A 325 18.54 -3.26 2.35
N MET A 326 17.85 -2.94 1.26
CA MET A 326 16.69 -2.07 1.27
C MET A 326 15.48 -2.78 0.67
N GLY A 327 14.31 -2.58 1.28
CA GLY A 327 13.03 -2.96 0.70
C GLY A 327 12.07 -1.76 0.63
N GLU A 328 11.25 -1.72 -0.43
CA GLU A 328 10.25 -0.67 -0.69
C GLU A 328 8.85 -1.22 -0.42
N PHE A 329 8.32 -0.95 0.76
CA PHE A 329 7.09 -1.56 1.25
C PHE A 329 5.90 -0.62 1.05
N GLY A 330 5.03 -0.92 0.08
CA GLY A 330 3.76 -0.23 -0.13
C GLY A 330 2.62 -1.02 0.53
N ARG A 331 2.06 -2.01 -0.17
CA ARG A 331 0.92 -2.84 0.29
C ARG A 331 1.17 -3.46 1.67
N TYR A 332 2.36 -4.00 1.92
CA TYR A 332 2.72 -4.55 3.23
C TYR A 332 2.53 -3.55 4.37
N THR A 333 2.84 -2.27 4.13
CA THR A 333 2.73 -1.22 5.14
C THR A 333 1.29 -0.81 5.42
N THR A 334 0.49 -0.67 4.34
CA THR A 334 -0.78 0.05 4.43
C THR A 334 -2.03 -0.80 4.19
N ALA A 335 -1.93 -2.02 3.64
CA ALA A 335 -3.15 -2.78 3.36
C ALA A 335 -4.07 -2.92 4.59
N GLU A 336 -3.53 -3.38 5.72
CA GLU A 336 -4.32 -3.72 6.90
C GLU A 336 -4.76 -2.51 7.74
N HIS A 337 -4.25 -1.29 7.48
CA HIS A 337 -4.66 -0.11 8.26
C HIS A 337 -6.02 0.44 7.83
N GLY A 338 -6.42 0.18 6.58
CA GLY A 338 -7.66 0.69 6.00
C GLY A 338 -8.78 -0.33 6.04
N SER A 339 -9.96 0.13 6.42
CA SER A 339 -11.20 -0.62 6.29
C SER A 339 -12.35 0.29 5.89
N HIS A 340 -13.32 -0.24 5.15
CA HIS A 340 -14.50 0.48 4.72
C HIS A 340 -15.75 -0.22 5.23
N LEU A 341 -16.60 0.51 5.94
CA LEU A 341 -17.74 -0.02 6.67
C LEU A 341 -19.04 0.41 5.99
N PHE A 342 -19.96 -0.54 5.81
CA PHE A 342 -21.24 -0.32 5.13
C PHE A 342 -22.39 -0.91 5.93
N LYS A 343 -23.58 -0.32 5.78
CA LYS A 343 -24.83 -0.90 6.26
C LYS A 343 -25.51 -1.71 5.16
N VAL A 344 -26.05 -2.87 5.48
CA VAL A 344 -26.99 -3.59 4.62
C VAL A 344 -28.34 -2.87 4.71
N ILE A 345 -28.80 -2.29 3.60
CA ILE A 345 -30.01 -1.48 3.55
C ILE A 345 -31.24 -2.21 3.06
N THR A 346 -31.05 -3.31 2.31
CA THR A 346 -32.15 -4.16 1.86
C THR A 346 -31.65 -5.53 1.41
N VAL A 347 -32.54 -6.50 1.39
CA VAL A 347 -32.33 -7.86 0.88
C VAL A 347 -33.24 -8.10 -0.30
N LYS A 348 -32.70 -8.64 -1.40
CA LYS A 348 -33.44 -9.01 -2.60
C LYS A 348 -33.32 -10.51 -2.85
N GLU A 349 -34.48 -11.20 -2.90
CA GLU A 349 -34.56 -12.66 -3.12
C GLU A 349 -34.97 -13.04 -4.55
N ASN A 350 -34.90 -12.18 -5.50
CA ASN A 350 -35.37 -12.18 -6.89
C ASN A 350 -35.04 -13.47 -7.68
N ASN A 351 -35.55 -14.63 -7.32
CA ASN A 351 -35.33 -15.93 -7.98
C ASN A 351 -33.84 -16.24 -8.26
N SER A 352 -32.92 -15.56 -7.61
CA SER A 352 -31.49 -15.86 -7.66
C SER A 352 -31.16 -17.06 -6.79
N ALA A 353 -30.06 -17.75 -7.09
CA ALA A 353 -29.63 -18.91 -6.30
C ALA A 353 -29.32 -18.56 -4.83
N TYR A 354 -28.98 -17.31 -4.57
CA TYR A 354 -28.66 -16.77 -3.24
C TYR A 354 -29.21 -15.35 -3.12
N PRO A 355 -29.62 -14.90 -1.91
CA PRO A 355 -30.11 -13.54 -1.68
C PRO A 355 -29.00 -12.51 -1.97
N TRP A 356 -29.44 -11.35 -2.46
CA TRP A 356 -28.60 -10.18 -2.62
C TRP A 356 -28.74 -9.28 -1.40
N TYR A 357 -27.65 -9.00 -0.74
CA TYR A 357 -27.56 -7.99 0.30
C TYR A 357 -27.06 -6.69 -0.33
N ILE A 358 -27.89 -5.64 -0.32
CA ILE A 358 -27.54 -4.34 -0.91
C ILE A 358 -26.99 -3.46 0.20
N ILE A 359 -25.80 -2.93 -0.02
CA ILE A 359 -25.10 -2.04 0.91
C ILE A 359 -25.36 -0.56 0.54
N ASP A 360 -25.16 0.34 1.49
CA ASP A 360 -25.35 1.80 1.33
C ASP A 360 -24.18 2.52 0.64
N GLY A 361 -23.28 1.80 0.03
CA GLY A 361 -22.15 2.33 -0.73
C GLY A 361 -21.91 1.57 -2.02
N SER A 362 -20.77 1.80 -2.66
CA SER A 362 -20.39 1.15 -3.91
C SER A 362 -19.08 0.39 -3.76
N ILE A 363 -19.11 -0.90 -4.06
CA ILE A 363 -17.94 -1.77 -4.13
C ILE A 363 -17.04 -1.31 -5.28
N MET A 364 -17.65 -1.04 -6.44
CA MET A 364 -16.94 -0.61 -7.64
C MET A 364 -16.17 0.69 -7.44
N SER A 365 -16.78 1.68 -6.79
CA SER A 365 -16.15 2.98 -6.58
C SER A 365 -15.12 2.98 -5.44
N SER A 366 -15.28 2.09 -4.45
CA SER A 366 -14.39 2.02 -3.28
C SER A 366 -13.23 1.04 -3.47
N PHE A 367 -13.43 -0.01 -4.27
CA PHE A 367 -12.44 -1.10 -4.42
C PHE A 367 -12.19 -1.43 -5.89
N PRO A 368 -11.48 -0.56 -6.64
CA PRO A 368 -11.28 -0.74 -8.09
C PRO A 368 -10.60 -2.05 -8.47
N ASP A 369 -9.73 -2.61 -7.62
CA ASP A 369 -9.06 -3.88 -7.92
C ASP A 369 -10.04 -5.07 -7.96
N THR A 370 -11.23 -4.97 -7.38
CA THR A 370 -12.25 -6.03 -7.45
C THR A 370 -12.71 -6.26 -8.89
N TRP A 371 -13.13 -5.23 -9.58
CA TRP A 371 -13.61 -5.35 -10.96
C TRP A 371 -12.49 -5.30 -11.99
N ALA A 372 -11.39 -4.58 -11.72
CA ALA A 372 -10.27 -4.46 -12.64
C ALA A 372 -9.41 -5.73 -12.68
N LEU A 373 -9.09 -6.30 -11.53
CA LEU A 373 -8.16 -7.42 -11.38
C LEU A 373 -8.84 -8.70 -10.88
N GLY A 374 -10.05 -8.62 -10.33
CA GLY A 374 -10.71 -9.75 -9.66
C GLY A 374 -10.14 -10.00 -8.26
N GLU A 375 -9.53 -8.99 -7.64
CA GLU A 375 -9.01 -9.11 -6.28
C GLU A 375 -10.14 -9.27 -5.26
N HIS A 376 -9.83 -9.99 -4.18
CA HIS A 376 -10.71 -10.20 -3.06
C HIS A 376 -10.19 -9.46 -1.82
N PHE A 377 -11.13 -8.99 -1.00
CA PHE A 377 -10.85 -8.40 0.30
C PHE A 377 -11.55 -9.20 1.40
N ILE A 378 -11.04 -9.11 2.61
CA ILE A 378 -11.70 -9.73 3.77
C ILE A 378 -12.99 -8.98 4.03
N VAL A 379 -14.14 -9.69 3.99
CA VAL A 379 -15.45 -9.13 4.30
C VAL A 379 -16.00 -9.85 5.52
N LEU A 380 -16.25 -9.08 6.60
CA LEU A 380 -16.79 -9.62 7.85
C LEU A 380 -18.01 -8.79 8.29
N PRO A 381 -19.02 -9.44 8.91
CA PRO A 381 -20.07 -8.69 9.60
C PRO A 381 -19.51 -8.04 10.85
N LEU A 382 -19.97 -6.82 11.15
CA LEU A 382 -19.61 -6.12 12.39
C LEU A 382 -20.54 -6.51 13.55
N THR A 383 -21.75 -6.95 13.21
CA THR A 383 -22.82 -7.34 14.12
C THR A 383 -23.30 -8.75 13.81
N HIS A 384 -24.03 -9.38 14.72
CA HIS A 384 -24.69 -10.67 14.52
C HIS A 384 -23.74 -11.85 14.22
N LEU A 385 -22.49 -11.78 14.66
CA LEU A 385 -21.53 -12.87 14.50
C LEU A 385 -21.94 -14.14 15.27
N ASP A 386 -22.80 -14.02 16.27
CA ASP A 386 -23.41 -15.09 17.07
C ASP A 386 -24.65 -15.73 16.41
N LYS A 387 -25.08 -15.27 15.23
CA LYS A 387 -26.28 -15.74 14.53
C LYS A 387 -25.92 -16.74 13.42
N PRO A 388 -26.91 -17.49 12.89
CA PRO A 388 -26.72 -18.35 11.72
C PRO A 388 -26.32 -17.54 10.49
N PHE A 389 -25.50 -18.14 9.64
CA PHE A 389 -25.03 -17.57 8.39
C PHE A 389 -25.66 -18.27 7.18
N GLN A 390 -25.79 -17.55 6.07
CA GLN A 390 -26.19 -18.10 4.78
C GLN A 390 -25.29 -17.58 3.66
N ARG A 391 -25.23 -18.31 2.57
CA ARG A 391 -24.55 -17.86 1.37
C ARG A 391 -25.30 -16.69 0.73
N VAL A 392 -24.59 -15.62 0.39
CA VAL A 392 -25.15 -14.39 -0.16
C VAL A 392 -24.31 -13.85 -1.31
N GLN A 393 -24.84 -12.83 -1.99
CA GLN A 393 -24.13 -11.95 -2.89
C GLN A 393 -24.28 -10.52 -2.37
N LEU A 394 -23.27 -9.66 -2.52
CA LEU A 394 -23.39 -8.24 -2.22
C LEU A 394 -23.58 -7.43 -3.49
N GLY A 395 -24.43 -6.43 -3.43
CA GLY A 395 -24.57 -5.38 -4.43
C GLY A 395 -24.42 -4.00 -3.80
N GLY A 396 -23.70 -3.10 -4.49
CA GLY A 396 -23.69 -1.69 -4.15
C GLY A 396 -24.95 -0.97 -4.62
N ILE A 397 -25.03 0.33 -4.32
CA ILE A 397 -26.20 1.15 -4.66
C ILE A 397 -26.17 1.73 -6.07
N THR A 398 -25.10 1.52 -6.84
CA THR A 398 -25.02 2.03 -8.22
C THR A 398 -25.85 1.20 -9.19
N CYS A 399 -26.10 1.73 -10.38
CA CYS A 399 -26.74 0.98 -11.47
C CYS A 399 -25.76 0.17 -12.30
N ASP A 400 -24.47 0.16 -11.93
CA ASP A 400 -23.46 -0.58 -12.65
C ASP A 400 -23.51 -2.09 -12.36
N SER A 401 -23.35 -2.89 -13.41
CA SER A 401 -23.42 -4.35 -13.30
C SER A 401 -22.22 -4.97 -12.57
N ASP A 402 -21.11 -4.25 -12.46
CA ASP A 402 -19.89 -4.68 -11.77
C ASP A 402 -19.80 -4.18 -10.32
N ASP A 403 -20.84 -3.46 -9.85
CA ASP A 403 -20.96 -3.05 -8.45
C ASP A 403 -21.45 -4.19 -7.56
N VAL A 404 -20.71 -5.29 -7.57
CA VAL A 404 -21.06 -6.55 -6.92
C VAL A 404 -19.84 -7.19 -6.23
N TYR A 405 -20.12 -7.99 -5.19
CA TYR A 405 -19.12 -8.81 -4.51
C TYR A 405 -19.70 -10.18 -4.14
N PRO A 406 -18.97 -11.28 -4.34
CA PRO A 406 -17.62 -11.41 -4.90
C PRO A 406 -17.51 -10.91 -6.34
N PRO A 407 -16.27 -10.57 -6.80
CA PRO A 407 -16.05 -10.11 -8.16
C PRO A 407 -16.52 -11.14 -9.20
N LYS A 408 -17.15 -10.70 -10.28
CA LYS A 408 -17.60 -11.60 -11.38
C LYS A 408 -16.45 -12.37 -12.02
N ARG A 409 -15.26 -11.78 -12.09
CA ARG A 409 -14.07 -12.40 -12.71
C ARG A 409 -13.47 -13.50 -11.84
N SER A 410 -13.73 -13.44 -10.55
CA SER A 410 -13.21 -14.40 -9.56
C SER A 410 -14.32 -14.73 -8.54
N PRO A 411 -15.36 -15.47 -8.96
CA PRO A 411 -16.48 -15.81 -8.09
C PRO A 411 -16.03 -16.76 -6.97
N SER A 412 -16.50 -16.50 -5.77
CA SER A 412 -16.22 -17.32 -4.60
C SER A 412 -17.39 -17.22 -3.60
N PRO A 413 -17.63 -18.19 -2.74
CA PRO A 413 -18.73 -18.14 -1.78
C PRO A 413 -18.50 -17.01 -0.76
N LEU A 414 -19.56 -16.26 -0.43
CA LEU A 414 -19.60 -15.33 0.68
C LEU A 414 -20.75 -15.73 1.62
N PHE A 415 -20.46 -15.84 2.92
CA PHE A 415 -21.45 -16.16 3.94
C PHE A 415 -21.58 -15.00 4.91
N LEU A 416 -22.82 -14.56 5.15
CA LEU A 416 -23.16 -13.48 6.08
C LEU A 416 -24.35 -13.88 6.96
N PRO A 417 -24.58 -13.20 8.10
CA PRO A 417 -25.70 -13.48 8.98
C PRO A 417 -27.05 -13.45 8.25
N VAL A 418 -27.93 -14.38 8.58
CA VAL A 418 -29.33 -14.39 8.13
C VAL A 418 -30.09 -13.17 8.67
N GLN A 419 -29.76 -12.75 9.90
CA GLN A 419 -30.34 -11.55 10.51
C GLN A 419 -29.73 -10.31 9.88
N THR A 420 -30.56 -9.45 9.27
CA THR A 420 -30.12 -8.25 8.53
C THR A 420 -30.51 -6.93 9.18
N ASP A 421 -31.37 -6.96 10.22
CA ASP A 421 -31.68 -5.75 10.99
C ASP A 421 -30.40 -5.23 11.66
N ASP A 422 -30.03 -3.98 11.35
CA ASP A 422 -28.78 -3.35 11.80
C ASP A 422 -27.52 -4.20 11.50
N LEU A 423 -27.51 -4.87 10.36
CA LEU A 423 -26.33 -5.58 9.85
C LEU A 423 -25.39 -4.58 9.19
N TYR A 424 -24.19 -4.46 9.77
CA TYR A 424 -23.07 -3.70 9.22
C TYR A 424 -21.99 -4.66 8.79
N LEU A 425 -21.29 -4.31 7.69
CA LEU A 425 -20.22 -5.10 7.09
C LEU A 425 -18.95 -4.27 7.03
N GLY A 426 -17.80 -4.90 7.23
CA GLY A 426 -16.50 -4.28 7.01
C GLY A 426 -15.73 -4.98 5.89
N PHE A 427 -15.17 -4.20 4.98
CA PHE A 427 -14.14 -4.61 4.05
C PHE A 427 -12.78 -4.24 4.64
N PHE A 428 -11.90 -5.22 4.82
CA PHE A 428 -10.60 -5.05 5.46
C PHE A 428 -9.45 -5.33 4.48
N GLY A 429 -8.29 -4.76 4.77
CA GLY A 429 -7.12 -4.91 3.91
C GLY A 429 -7.10 -3.96 2.70
N ILE A 430 -7.92 -2.92 2.72
CA ILE A 430 -8.14 -2.00 1.60
C ILE A 430 -7.24 -0.76 1.61
N GLY A 431 -6.45 -0.52 2.66
CA GLY A 431 -5.68 0.70 2.84
C GLY A 431 -4.54 0.94 1.84
N ALA A 432 -4.29 -0.04 0.94
CA ALA A 432 -3.28 0.09 -0.11
C ALA A 432 -3.94 0.14 -1.49
N TYR A 433 -3.62 1.16 -2.25
CA TYR A 433 -4.01 1.41 -3.64
C TYR A 433 -5.47 1.74 -3.89
N GLN A 434 -6.44 1.19 -3.15
CA GLN A 434 -7.86 1.31 -3.50
C GLN A 434 -8.31 2.77 -3.59
N GLU A 435 -8.02 3.55 -2.58
CA GLU A 435 -8.31 4.97 -2.57
C GLU A 435 -7.49 5.75 -3.61
N MET A 436 -6.18 5.45 -3.71
CA MET A 436 -5.30 6.12 -4.68
C MET A 436 -5.71 5.86 -6.13
N LEU A 437 -6.20 4.67 -6.46
CA LEU A 437 -6.72 4.30 -7.79
C LEU A 437 -8.13 4.83 -8.03
N GLY A 438 -8.98 4.83 -7.00
CA GLY A 438 -10.32 5.39 -7.04
C GLY A 438 -10.37 6.92 -7.13
N GLY A 439 -9.29 7.57 -6.73
CA GLY A 439 -9.15 9.03 -6.66
C GLY A 439 -9.73 9.62 -5.38
N VAL A 440 -8.87 10.24 -4.58
CA VAL A 440 -9.22 10.91 -3.31
C VAL A 440 -9.98 12.18 -3.62
N ARG A 441 -11.14 12.38 -2.98
CA ARG A 441 -12.03 13.56 -3.13
C ARG A 441 -12.33 13.94 -4.58
N GLY A 442 -12.23 12.97 -5.49
CA GLY A 442 -12.58 13.10 -6.90
C GLY A 442 -14.07 12.83 -7.17
N SER A 443 -14.46 12.91 -8.44
CA SER A 443 -15.79 12.47 -8.89
C SER A 443 -15.78 10.97 -9.09
N LYS A 444 -16.57 10.24 -8.32
CA LYS A 444 -16.70 8.78 -8.42
C LYS A 444 -17.79 8.36 -9.40
N HIS A 445 -17.76 7.09 -9.83
CA HIS A 445 -18.80 6.52 -10.70
C HIS A 445 -20.20 6.67 -10.08
N CYS A 446 -21.22 6.88 -10.93
CA CYS A 446 -22.58 7.24 -10.55
C CYS A 446 -22.69 8.50 -9.66
N VAL A 447 -21.64 9.33 -9.66
CA VAL A 447 -21.58 10.61 -8.93
C VAL A 447 -21.79 10.43 -7.42
N LEU A 448 -21.37 9.31 -6.86
CA LEU A 448 -21.44 9.07 -5.42
C LEU A 448 -20.43 9.98 -4.69
N PRO A 449 -20.84 10.61 -3.58
CA PRO A 449 -19.92 11.32 -2.72
C PRO A 449 -18.99 10.34 -2.01
N GLU A 450 -17.81 10.81 -1.65
CA GLU A 450 -16.90 10.07 -0.79
C GLU A 450 -17.46 9.96 0.62
N ALA A 451 -17.21 8.81 1.25
CA ALA A 451 -17.64 8.53 2.62
C ALA A 451 -16.95 9.45 3.65
N HIS A 452 -17.47 9.48 4.86
CA HIS A 452 -16.72 10.01 6.00
C HIS A 452 -15.53 9.11 6.30
N GLU A 453 -14.44 9.70 6.80
CA GLU A 453 -13.23 9.00 7.17
C GLU A 453 -12.93 9.22 8.65
N LEU A 454 -12.75 8.14 9.40
CA LEU A 454 -12.36 8.16 10.80
C LEU A 454 -10.91 7.74 10.94
N ILE A 455 -10.03 8.71 11.19
CA ILE A 455 -8.64 8.45 11.51
C ILE A 455 -8.55 8.07 12.99
N VAL A 456 -7.98 6.90 13.24
CA VAL A 456 -7.79 6.34 14.58
C VAL A 456 -6.30 6.24 14.87
N ASP A 457 -5.87 6.90 15.92
CA ASP A 457 -4.51 6.83 16.43
C ASP A 457 -4.47 6.41 17.91
N GLN A 458 -3.29 6.25 18.46
CA GLN A 458 -3.06 6.01 19.88
C GLN A 458 -1.93 6.90 20.37
N ASP A 459 -2.15 7.51 21.56
CA ASP A 459 -1.11 8.22 22.27
C ASP A 459 -0.09 7.26 22.92
N GLU A 460 0.93 7.80 23.57
CA GLU A 460 1.98 7.02 24.26
C GLU A 460 1.45 6.14 25.39
N ALA A 461 0.29 6.46 25.96
CA ALA A 461 -0.38 5.68 26.99
C ALA A 461 -1.34 4.61 26.40
N GLY A 462 -1.41 4.49 25.05
CA GLY A 462 -2.29 3.56 24.35
C GLY A 462 -3.76 3.99 24.29
N ARG A 463 -4.09 5.24 24.65
CA ARG A 463 -5.45 5.77 24.57
C ARG A 463 -5.76 6.17 23.14
N TYR A 464 -6.95 5.83 22.67
CA TYR A 464 -7.39 6.18 21.33
C TYR A 464 -7.57 7.68 21.13
N LEU A 465 -7.08 8.15 20.01
CA LEU A 465 -7.28 9.50 19.47
C LEU A 465 -8.08 9.36 18.19
N PHE A 466 -9.10 10.18 18.02
CA PHE A 466 -9.99 10.13 16.87
C PHE A 466 -9.99 11.49 16.16
N GLU A 467 -9.86 11.45 14.83
CA GLU A 467 -10.10 12.59 13.94
C GLU A 467 -11.10 12.17 12.87
N LEU A 468 -12.16 12.96 12.70
CA LEU A 468 -13.19 12.68 11.70
C LEU A 468 -13.06 13.67 10.56
N LEU A 469 -12.77 13.17 9.37
CA LEU A 469 -12.84 13.93 8.13
C LEU A 469 -14.25 13.75 7.54
N PRO A 470 -14.99 14.85 7.30
CA PRO A 470 -16.31 14.76 6.70
C PRO A 470 -16.22 14.25 5.27
N GLY A 471 -17.17 13.39 4.88
CA GLY A 471 -17.37 12.98 3.51
C GLY A 471 -17.66 14.16 2.59
N GLN A 472 -17.63 13.92 1.28
CA GLN A 472 -17.88 14.97 0.31
C GLN A 472 -19.31 15.53 0.41
N SER A 473 -19.42 16.84 0.43
CA SER A 473 -20.70 17.53 0.26
C SER A 473 -21.13 17.55 -1.21
N VAL A 474 -22.44 17.72 -1.44
CA VAL A 474 -22.99 17.90 -2.81
C VAL A 474 -22.30 19.06 -3.54
N ALA A 475 -21.97 20.14 -2.83
CA ALA A 475 -21.31 21.30 -3.42
C ALA A 475 -19.89 20.97 -3.91
N GLU A 476 -19.14 20.18 -3.17
CA GLU A 476 -17.80 19.70 -3.58
C GLU A 476 -17.89 18.79 -4.81
N VAL A 477 -18.82 17.82 -4.81
CA VAL A 477 -19.03 16.92 -5.97
C VAL A 477 -19.39 17.74 -7.22
N LEU A 478 -20.34 18.68 -7.12
CA LEU A 478 -20.71 19.55 -8.22
C LEU A 478 -19.54 20.43 -8.70
N SER A 479 -18.72 20.93 -7.78
CA SER A 479 -17.52 21.69 -8.11
C SER A 479 -16.52 20.85 -8.90
N ASN A 480 -16.24 19.63 -8.45
CA ASN A 480 -15.35 18.69 -9.14
C ASN A 480 -15.84 18.37 -10.58
N LEU A 481 -17.15 18.34 -10.78
CA LEU A 481 -17.77 18.15 -12.10
C LEU A 481 -17.82 19.44 -12.95
N GLY A 482 -17.34 20.57 -12.40
CA GLY A 482 -17.25 21.85 -13.12
C GLY A 482 -18.55 22.67 -13.18
N PHE A 483 -19.57 22.33 -12.37
CA PHE A 483 -20.81 23.09 -12.35
C PHE A 483 -20.63 24.51 -11.76
N ASN A 484 -19.67 24.70 -10.86
CA ASN A 484 -19.41 25.98 -10.19
C ASN A 484 -18.31 26.83 -10.84
N HIS A 485 -17.66 26.33 -11.91
CA HIS A 485 -16.62 27.06 -12.61
C HIS A 485 -17.20 28.00 -13.66
N LYS A 486 -16.87 29.31 -13.58
CA LYS A 486 -17.10 30.27 -14.67
C LYS A 486 -16.20 29.85 -15.84
N ARG A 487 -16.76 29.13 -16.82
CA ARG A 487 -16.03 28.73 -18.04
C ARG A 487 -15.75 30.00 -18.88
N GLN A 488 -14.49 30.38 -19.01
CA GLN A 488 -14.08 31.40 -20.00
C GLN A 488 -14.21 30.77 -21.39
N ARG A 489 -15.22 31.22 -22.16
CA ARG A 489 -15.33 30.85 -23.57
C ARG A 489 -14.50 31.85 -24.41
N THR A 490 -13.33 31.46 -24.85
CA THR A 490 -12.58 32.15 -25.90
C THR A 490 -13.24 31.84 -27.25
N ARG A 491 -13.83 32.85 -27.90
CA ARG A 491 -14.22 32.74 -29.30
C ARG A 491 -12.94 32.97 -30.12
N THR A 492 -12.40 31.95 -30.75
CA THR A 492 -11.50 32.11 -31.89
C THR A 492 -12.28 32.72 -33.03
N ARG A 493 -11.94 33.90 -33.49
CA ARG A 493 -12.43 34.42 -34.75
C ARG A 493 -11.80 33.57 -35.84
N SER A 494 -12.64 32.90 -36.63
CA SER A 494 -12.29 32.29 -37.92
C SER A 494 -11.93 33.34 -38.95
#